data_d1d7756cec2c701a3411f40a7c4c0be3
#
_entry.id   d1d7756cec2c701a3411f40a7c4c0be3
#
_cell.length_a   1.000
_cell.length_b   1.000
_cell.length_c   1.000
_cell.angle_alpha   90.00
_cell.angle_beta   90.00
_cell.angle_gamma   90.00
#
_symmetry.space_group_name_H-M   'P 1'
#
loop_
_entity.id
_entity.type
_entity.pdbx_description
1 polymer ?
#
loop_
_entity_poly.entity_id
_entity_poly.type
_entity_poly.pdbx_seq_one_letter_code
_entity_poly.pdbx_strand_id
1 'polypeptide(L)'
;ETMRREGFELTVGKPQVVTREEDGKVLEPVERVSIDVPDEYLGVVTQLLALRKGTMIEMVNHGTGWVRLDYRVPARGLIGFRTEFLTDTRGTGVLHHIFDGWEPWHGELKTRRNGSMVADRRGVTTTFALMNLQERGTLIVGPAEDVYEGMVIGENARQEEMDVNPTKEKKLNNIRSATAEDFERLTPALNFSLEHALEFIGDDECVEVTPKAVRLRKVELDQSIRGRTRSRLRDQSASKG
;
A
#
# COMPACT_ATOMS: atom_id res chain seq x y z
N GLU A 1 -15.19 4.77 -12.28
CA GLU A 1 -15.14 4.33 -13.68
C GLU A 1 -16.04 5.18 -14.59
N THR A 2 -17.33 5.45 -14.25
CA THR A 2 -18.23 6.27 -15.08
C THR A 2 -17.64 7.66 -15.36
N MET A 3 -17.22 8.38 -14.32
CA MET A 3 -16.61 9.71 -14.48
C MET A 3 -15.36 9.68 -15.37
N ARG A 4 -14.52 8.68 -15.21
CA ARG A 4 -13.31 8.49 -16.03
C ARG A 4 -13.67 8.31 -17.51
N ARG A 5 -14.70 7.51 -17.82
CA ARG A 5 -15.17 7.29 -19.19
C ARG A 5 -15.73 8.55 -19.83
N GLU A 6 -16.30 9.43 -19.04
CA GLU A 6 -16.84 10.73 -19.48
C GLU A 6 -15.77 11.83 -19.58
N GLY A 7 -14.50 11.50 -19.33
CA GLY A 7 -13.37 12.41 -19.48
C GLY A 7 -13.04 13.27 -18.27
N PHE A 8 -13.66 12.99 -17.10
CA PHE A 8 -13.34 13.71 -15.88
C PHE A 8 -12.05 13.21 -15.23
N GLU A 9 -11.32 14.15 -14.66
CA GLU A 9 -10.17 13.90 -13.77
C GLU A 9 -10.60 14.09 -12.33
N LEU A 10 -10.15 13.19 -11.45
CA LEU A 10 -10.49 13.26 -10.03
C LEU A 10 -9.34 12.71 -9.19
N THR A 11 -9.31 13.16 -7.95
CA THR A 11 -8.41 12.64 -6.92
C THR A 11 -9.21 11.95 -5.85
N VAL A 12 -8.81 10.74 -5.49
CA VAL A 12 -9.49 9.93 -4.46
C VAL A 12 -8.50 9.63 -3.35
N GLY A 13 -8.86 9.98 -2.13
CA GLY A 13 -8.09 9.64 -0.92
C GLY A 13 -8.37 8.21 -0.45
N LYS A 14 -7.63 7.79 0.58
CA LYS A 14 -7.86 6.51 1.23
C LYS A 14 -9.26 6.44 1.82
N PRO A 15 -10.00 5.33 1.63
CA PRO A 15 -11.29 5.12 2.26
C PRO A 15 -11.21 5.27 3.78
N GLN A 16 -12.15 5.98 4.37
CA GLN A 16 -12.23 6.18 5.81
C GLN A 16 -13.51 5.57 6.36
N VAL A 17 -13.44 4.96 7.52
CA VAL A 17 -14.62 4.47 8.23
C VAL A 17 -15.31 5.63 8.95
N VAL A 18 -16.63 5.58 9.01
CA VAL A 18 -17.42 6.52 9.83
C VAL A 18 -17.26 6.13 11.30
N THR A 19 -16.86 7.06 12.13
CA THR A 19 -16.77 6.88 13.59
C THR A 19 -17.98 7.49 14.29
N ARG A 20 -18.25 7.06 15.52
CA ARG A 20 -19.25 7.63 16.44
C ARG A 20 -18.56 8.12 17.70
N GLU A 21 -19.13 9.11 18.32
CA GLU A 21 -18.71 9.56 19.66
C GLU A 21 -19.84 9.28 20.65
N GLU A 22 -19.56 8.45 21.66
CA GLU A 22 -20.51 8.11 22.74
C GLU A 22 -19.76 8.22 24.07
N ASP A 23 -20.32 8.94 25.01
CA ASP A 23 -19.74 9.17 26.35
C ASP A 23 -18.30 9.69 26.33
N GLY A 24 -17.97 10.55 25.36
CA GLY A 24 -16.62 11.11 25.18
C GLY A 24 -15.57 10.10 24.66
N LYS A 25 -16.02 8.95 24.18
CA LYS A 25 -15.16 7.93 23.54
C LYS A 25 -15.47 7.84 22.06
N VAL A 26 -14.42 7.77 21.26
CA VAL A 26 -14.55 7.48 19.83
C VAL A 26 -14.75 6.00 19.63
N LEU A 27 -15.84 5.63 18.95
CA LEU A 27 -16.15 4.27 18.57
C LEU A 27 -15.93 4.09 17.06
N GLU A 28 -15.46 2.92 16.66
CA GLU A 28 -15.29 2.51 15.27
C GLU A 28 -16.13 1.27 14.96
N PRO A 29 -16.59 1.11 13.70
CA PRO A 29 -17.33 -0.09 13.30
C PRO A 29 -16.40 -1.30 13.30
N VAL A 30 -16.95 -2.41 13.78
CA VAL A 30 -16.28 -3.72 13.82
C VAL A 30 -17.07 -4.71 12.99
N GLU A 31 -16.38 -5.55 12.26
CA GLU A 31 -16.98 -6.61 11.47
C GLU A 31 -16.61 -7.99 12.01
N ARG A 32 -17.56 -8.90 11.92
CA ARG A 32 -17.33 -10.32 12.11
C ARG A 32 -16.86 -10.90 10.78
N VAL A 33 -15.70 -11.53 10.82
CA VAL A 33 -15.03 -12.10 9.68
C VAL A 33 -14.94 -13.59 9.82
N SER A 34 -15.51 -14.34 8.88
CA SER A 34 -15.41 -15.80 8.81
C SER A 34 -14.54 -16.20 7.62
N ILE A 35 -13.52 -16.99 7.89
CA ILE A 35 -12.52 -17.41 6.91
C ILE A 35 -12.42 -18.93 6.91
N ASP A 36 -12.51 -19.53 5.72
CA ASP A 36 -12.19 -20.92 5.51
C ASP A 36 -10.90 -21.03 4.68
N VAL A 37 -9.88 -21.70 5.20
CA VAL A 37 -8.60 -21.89 4.53
C VAL A 37 -8.04 -23.29 4.74
N PRO A 38 -7.22 -23.81 3.80
CA PRO A 38 -6.39 -24.99 4.05
C PRO A 38 -5.47 -24.79 5.26
N ASP A 39 -5.19 -25.85 6.01
CA ASP A 39 -4.37 -25.84 7.23
C ASP A 39 -3.01 -25.17 7.02
N GLU A 40 -2.41 -25.33 5.83
CA GLU A 40 -1.12 -24.74 5.49
C GLU A 40 -1.08 -23.21 5.54
N TYR A 41 -2.24 -22.54 5.35
CA TYR A 41 -2.35 -21.06 5.38
C TYR A 41 -2.80 -20.50 6.73
N LEU A 42 -3.09 -21.35 7.72
CA LEU A 42 -3.53 -20.92 9.04
C LEU A 42 -2.60 -19.87 9.67
N GLY A 43 -1.29 -20.11 9.62
CA GLY A 43 -0.30 -19.22 10.23
C GLY A 43 -0.26 -17.84 9.56
N VAL A 44 -0.25 -17.79 8.23
CA VAL A 44 -0.18 -16.52 7.50
C VAL A 44 -1.47 -15.71 7.70
N VAL A 45 -2.64 -16.34 7.65
CA VAL A 45 -3.93 -15.66 7.84
C VAL A 45 -4.07 -15.12 9.26
N THR A 46 -3.69 -15.89 10.27
CA THR A 46 -3.68 -15.45 11.67
C THR A 46 -2.76 -14.23 11.86
N GLN A 47 -1.58 -14.25 11.26
CA GLN A 47 -0.64 -13.13 11.32
C GLN A 47 -1.20 -11.88 10.62
N LEU A 48 -1.81 -12.01 9.44
CA LEU A 48 -2.44 -10.91 8.72
C LEU A 48 -3.55 -10.23 9.54
N LEU A 49 -4.40 -11.03 10.19
CA LEU A 49 -5.50 -10.51 11.01
C LEU A 49 -4.99 -9.86 12.30
N ALA A 50 -3.96 -10.42 12.94
CA ALA A 50 -3.35 -9.84 14.13
C ALA A 50 -2.77 -8.44 13.86
N LEU A 51 -2.08 -8.24 12.72
CA LEU A 51 -1.58 -6.94 12.30
C LEU A 51 -2.70 -5.91 12.06
N ARG A 52 -3.89 -6.39 11.73
CA ARG A 52 -5.09 -5.59 11.46
C ARG A 52 -6.00 -5.45 12.69
N LYS A 53 -5.46 -5.74 13.88
CA LYS A 53 -6.18 -5.66 15.16
C LYS A 53 -7.38 -6.63 15.26
N GLY A 54 -7.34 -7.71 14.51
CA GLY A 54 -8.35 -8.76 14.59
C GLY A 54 -8.24 -9.55 15.89
N THR A 55 -9.36 -9.77 16.55
CA THR A 55 -9.49 -10.62 17.73
C THR A 55 -10.17 -11.93 17.33
N MET A 56 -9.50 -13.06 17.55
CA MET A 56 -10.07 -14.38 17.27
C MET A 56 -11.23 -14.68 18.21
N ILE A 57 -12.36 -15.08 17.64
CA ILE A 57 -13.54 -15.53 18.38
C ILE A 57 -13.50 -17.04 18.51
N GLU A 58 -13.30 -17.74 17.39
CA GLU A 58 -13.36 -19.18 17.31
C GLU A 58 -12.43 -19.70 16.20
N MET A 59 -11.92 -20.91 16.40
CA MET A 59 -11.20 -21.68 15.39
C MET A 59 -11.73 -23.12 15.40
N VAL A 60 -12.19 -23.61 14.26
CA VAL A 60 -12.69 -24.97 14.10
C VAL A 60 -11.88 -25.69 13.04
N ASN A 61 -11.18 -26.75 13.45
CA ASN A 61 -10.52 -27.66 12.51
C ASN A 61 -11.44 -28.88 12.28
N HIS A 62 -11.90 -29.03 11.05
CA HIS A 62 -12.80 -30.11 10.67
C HIS A 62 -12.11 -31.45 10.42
N GLY A 63 -10.78 -31.53 10.52
CA GLY A 63 -9.99 -32.74 10.22
C GLY A 63 -9.98 -33.12 8.73
N THR A 64 -10.44 -32.23 7.86
CA THR A 64 -10.50 -32.41 6.39
C THR A 64 -9.37 -31.72 5.66
N GLY A 65 -8.38 -31.18 6.40
CA GLY A 65 -7.33 -30.30 5.86
C GLY A 65 -7.77 -28.85 5.69
N TRP A 66 -8.94 -28.48 6.26
CA TRP A 66 -9.47 -27.13 6.25
C TRP A 66 -9.78 -26.65 7.67
N VAL A 67 -9.52 -25.38 7.91
CA VAL A 67 -9.80 -24.69 9.17
C VAL A 67 -10.73 -23.51 8.91
N ARG A 68 -11.75 -23.39 9.77
CA ARG A 68 -12.60 -22.21 9.87
C ARG A 68 -12.09 -21.32 11.00
N LEU A 69 -11.96 -20.03 10.70
CA LEU A 69 -11.54 -18.98 11.63
C LEU A 69 -12.62 -17.91 11.70
N ASP A 70 -13.10 -17.60 12.88
CA ASP A 70 -14.01 -16.47 13.13
C ASP A 70 -13.26 -15.39 13.92
N TYR A 71 -13.32 -14.16 13.42
CA TYR A 71 -12.66 -12.99 14.01
C TYR A 71 -13.63 -11.81 14.13
N ARG A 72 -13.33 -10.91 15.08
CA ARG A 72 -13.81 -9.53 15.08
C ARG A 72 -12.67 -8.63 14.65
N VAL A 73 -12.91 -7.80 13.65
CA VAL A 73 -11.87 -6.95 13.04
C VAL A 73 -12.43 -5.55 12.85
N PRO A 74 -11.71 -4.47 13.25
CA PRO A 74 -12.11 -3.12 12.89
C PRO A 74 -12.30 -2.99 11.38
N ALA A 75 -13.41 -2.41 10.92
CA ALA A 75 -13.76 -2.36 9.49
C ALA A 75 -12.64 -1.72 8.64
N ARG A 76 -11.93 -0.71 9.18
CA ARG A 76 -10.76 -0.11 8.51
C ARG A 76 -9.60 -1.10 8.33
N GLY A 77 -9.52 -2.15 9.15
CA GLY A 77 -8.53 -3.22 9.02
C GLY A 77 -8.80 -4.14 7.83
N LEU A 78 -10.03 -4.17 7.32
CA LEU A 78 -10.40 -4.98 6.16
C LEU A 78 -10.14 -4.27 4.82
N ILE A 79 -9.82 -2.97 4.85
CA ILE A 79 -9.40 -2.24 3.63
C ILE A 79 -8.11 -2.86 3.12
N GLY A 80 -8.13 -3.36 1.88
CA GLY A 80 -7.00 -4.05 1.25
C GLY A 80 -6.74 -5.48 1.75
N PHE A 81 -7.46 -5.96 2.76
CA PHE A 81 -7.26 -7.30 3.29
C PHE A 81 -7.57 -8.40 2.28
N ARG A 82 -8.63 -8.24 1.48
CA ARG A 82 -9.06 -9.26 0.52
C ARG A 82 -7.98 -9.57 -0.51
N THR A 83 -7.33 -8.57 -1.05
CA THR A 83 -6.29 -8.72 -2.08
C THR A 83 -5.07 -9.44 -1.51
N GLU A 84 -4.60 -9.02 -0.33
CA GLU A 84 -3.46 -9.64 0.37
C GLU A 84 -3.81 -11.09 0.77
N PHE A 85 -4.98 -11.31 1.35
CA PHE A 85 -5.48 -12.64 1.73
C PHE A 85 -5.53 -13.61 0.55
N LEU A 86 -6.10 -13.20 -0.60
CA LEU A 86 -6.16 -14.04 -1.79
C LEU A 86 -4.78 -14.32 -2.38
N THR A 87 -3.87 -13.36 -2.32
CA THR A 87 -2.49 -13.55 -2.77
C THR A 87 -1.76 -14.58 -1.89
N ASP A 88 -1.83 -14.42 -0.58
CA ASP A 88 -1.12 -15.27 0.37
C ASP A 88 -1.70 -16.67 0.47
N THR A 89 -3.02 -16.83 0.22
CA THR A 89 -3.68 -18.14 0.15
C THR A 89 -3.75 -18.72 -1.26
N ARG A 90 -3.06 -18.12 -2.24
CA ARG A 90 -3.07 -18.52 -3.66
C ARG A 90 -4.48 -18.67 -4.23
N GLY A 91 -5.40 -17.83 -3.78
CA GLY A 91 -6.79 -17.83 -4.21
C GLY A 91 -7.66 -18.96 -3.66
N THR A 92 -7.14 -19.82 -2.77
CA THR A 92 -7.90 -20.96 -2.21
C THR A 92 -8.79 -20.58 -1.03
N GLY A 93 -8.45 -19.51 -0.30
CA GLY A 93 -9.19 -19.08 0.88
C GLY A 93 -10.57 -18.49 0.54
N VAL A 94 -11.55 -18.74 1.39
CA VAL A 94 -12.87 -18.13 1.33
C VAL A 94 -13.02 -17.14 2.47
N LEU A 95 -13.47 -15.93 2.14
CA LEU A 95 -13.62 -14.81 3.08
C LEU A 95 -15.05 -14.29 3.04
N HIS A 96 -15.68 -14.23 4.19
CA HIS A 96 -16.96 -13.56 4.40
C HIS A 96 -16.85 -12.61 5.58
N HIS A 97 -17.47 -11.43 5.49
CA HIS A 97 -17.52 -10.47 6.59
C HIS A 97 -18.86 -9.74 6.64
N ILE A 98 -19.27 -9.36 7.84
CA ILE A 98 -20.54 -8.70 8.11
C ILE A 98 -20.35 -7.74 9.27
N PHE A 99 -21.05 -6.60 9.25
CA PHE A 99 -21.07 -5.64 10.36
C PHE A 99 -21.56 -6.32 11.65
N ASP A 100 -20.79 -6.14 12.75
CA ASP A 100 -21.05 -6.77 14.05
C ASP A 100 -21.23 -5.77 15.21
N GLY A 101 -21.07 -4.48 14.95
CA GLY A 101 -21.30 -3.45 15.96
C GLY A 101 -20.21 -2.38 16.02
N TRP A 102 -20.15 -1.72 17.17
CA TRP A 102 -19.25 -0.62 17.45
C TRP A 102 -18.37 -0.93 18.64
N GLU A 103 -17.09 -0.63 18.55
CA GLU A 103 -16.12 -0.80 19.64
C GLU A 103 -15.26 0.46 19.81
N PRO A 104 -14.69 0.67 21.00
CA PRO A 104 -13.73 1.77 21.20
C PRO A 104 -12.60 1.69 20.19
N TRP A 105 -12.12 2.85 19.76
CA TRP A 105 -11.02 2.97 18.82
C TRP A 105 -9.80 2.11 19.22
N HIS A 106 -9.37 1.18 18.35
CA HIS A 106 -8.28 0.23 18.58
C HIS A 106 -6.87 0.82 18.38
N GLY A 107 -6.74 2.13 18.27
CA GLY A 107 -5.47 2.80 18.03
C GLY A 107 -5.05 2.79 16.55
N GLU A 108 -3.83 3.19 16.28
CA GLU A 108 -3.30 3.24 14.91
C GLU A 108 -3.21 1.84 14.29
N LEU A 109 -3.55 1.77 13.01
CA LEU A 109 -3.50 0.57 12.21
C LEU A 109 -2.71 0.88 10.93
N LYS A 110 -1.58 0.21 10.77
CA LYS A 110 -0.74 0.32 9.57
C LYS A 110 -1.07 -0.84 8.63
N THR A 111 -1.79 -0.54 7.55
CA THR A 111 -2.14 -1.55 6.52
C THR A 111 -0.98 -1.83 5.58
N ARG A 112 -0.12 -0.85 5.32
CA ARG A 112 1.11 -1.00 4.52
C ARG A 112 2.34 -0.89 5.42
N ARG A 113 3.21 -1.88 5.37
CA ARG A 113 4.44 -1.95 6.19
C ARG A 113 5.54 -1.06 5.62
N ASN A 114 5.62 -0.97 4.32
CA ASN A 114 6.71 -0.35 3.58
C ASN A 114 6.39 1.09 3.19
N GLY A 115 7.43 1.91 3.09
CA GLY A 115 7.32 3.28 2.63
C GLY A 115 7.15 3.37 1.11
N SER A 116 6.91 4.58 0.61
CA SER A 116 6.84 4.86 -0.81
C SER A 116 8.17 5.35 -1.35
N MET A 117 8.47 5.00 -2.61
CA MET A 117 9.45 5.72 -3.42
C MET A 117 8.71 6.86 -4.14
N VAL A 118 9.14 8.10 -3.89
CA VAL A 118 8.47 9.31 -4.37
C VAL A 118 9.41 10.08 -5.30
N ALA A 119 8.92 10.48 -6.46
CA ALA A 119 9.70 11.28 -7.40
C ALA A 119 10.00 12.66 -6.80
N ASP A 120 11.27 13.08 -6.87
CA ASP A 120 11.77 14.35 -6.34
C ASP A 120 11.66 15.50 -7.36
N ARG A 121 11.25 15.21 -8.60
CA ARG A 121 11.15 16.18 -9.69
C ARG A 121 10.26 15.73 -10.83
N ARG A 122 9.93 16.70 -11.69
CA ARG A 122 9.26 16.44 -12.96
C ARG A 122 10.27 15.99 -14.02
N GLY A 123 9.82 15.06 -14.89
CA GLY A 123 10.56 14.60 -16.07
C GLY A 123 10.01 13.31 -16.63
N VAL A 124 10.81 12.65 -17.46
CA VAL A 124 10.51 11.35 -18.04
C VAL A 124 11.41 10.30 -17.41
N THR A 125 10.85 9.17 -17.00
CA THR A 125 11.61 8.08 -16.39
C THR A 125 12.59 7.48 -17.39
N THR A 126 13.79 7.17 -16.92
CA THR A 126 14.83 6.51 -17.72
C THR A 126 15.02 5.06 -17.26
N THR A 127 15.32 4.15 -18.20
CA THR A 127 15.67 2.76 -17.88
C THR A 127 16.83 2.70 -16.89
N PHE A 128 17.83 3.54 -17.06
CA PHE A 128 19.00 3.62 -16.18
C PHE A 128 18.63 3.96 -14.74
N ALA A 129 17.75 4.94 -14.53
CA ALA A 129 17.30 5.30 -13.19
C ALA A 129 16.47 4.19 -12.55
N LEU A 130 15.53 3.61 -13.33
CA LEU A 130 14.66 2.56 -12.83
C LEU A 130 15.42 1.27 -12.49
N MET A 131 16.45 0.90 -13.23
CA MET A 131 17.30 -0.24 -12.89
C MET A 131 17.99 -0.08 -11.53
N ASN A 132 18.46 1.11 -11.21
CA ASN A 132 19.06 1.39 -9.90
C ASN A 132 17.99 1.44 -8.77
N LEU A 133 16.75 1.78 -9.08
CA LEU A 133 15.68 1.89 -8.11
C LEU A 133 15.01 0.54 -7.81
N GLN A 134 14.96 -0.39 -8.77
CA GLN A 134 14.40 -1.73 -8.54
C GLN A 134 15.14 -2.54 -7.47
N GLU A 135 16.42 -2.26 -7.21
CA GLU A 135 17.17 -2.86 -6.09
C GLU A 135 16.64 -2.42 -4.72
N ARG A 136 15.91 -1.32 -4.66
CA ARG A 136 15.41 -0.69 -3.43
C ARG A 136 13.95 -0.99 -3.13
N GLY A 137 13.24 -1.60 -4.07
CA GLY A 137 11.83 -1.91 -3.90
C GLY A 137 11.14 -2.24 -5.21
N THR A 138 9.81 -2.25 -5.19
CA THR A 138 8.99 -2.62 -6.34
C THR A 138 8.49 -1.38 -7.06
N LEU A 139 8.72 -1.30 -8.36
CA LEU A 139 8.30 -0.16 -9.19
C LEU A 139 6.86 -0.32 -9.68
N ILE A 140 6.14 0.82 -9.76
CA ILE A 140 4.78 0.93 -10.31
C ILE A 140 4.75 1.81 -11.57
N VAL A 141 5.91 2.33 -12.00
CA VAL A 141 6.07 3.07 -13.24
C VAL A 141 7.09 2.39 -14.12
N GLY A 142 6.86 2.43 -15.43
CA GLY A 142 7.77 1.92 -16.44
C GLY A 142 8.72 2.97 -17.00
N PRO A 143 9.62 2.60 -17.93
CA PRO A 143 10.47 3.53 -18.63
C PRO A 143 9.66 4.39 -19.62
N ALA A 144 10.16 5.60 -19.86
CA ALA A 144 9.56 6.61 -20.75
C ALA A 144 8.16 7.09 -20.30
N GLU A 145 7.86 7.04 -19.00
CA GLU A 145 6.66 7.59 -18.40
C GLU A 145 6.91 8.98 -17.83
N ASP A 146 5.92 9.88 -17.98
CA ASP A 146 5.94 11.19 -17.38
C ASP A 146 5.72 11.10 -15.87
N VAL A 147 6.61 11.69 -15.11
CA VAL A 147 6.54 11.80 -13.64
C VAL A 147 6.63 13.26 -13.20
N TYR A 148 6.18 13.54 -12.00
CA TYR A 148 6.25 14.85 -11.37
C TYR A 148 6.62 14.73 -9.91
N GLU A 149 7.07 15.82 -9.31
CA GLU A 149 7.41 15.88 -7.88
C GLU A 149 6.22 15.47 -7.01
N GLY A 150 6.46 14.56 -6.06
CA GLY A 150 5.40 14.01 -5.20
C GLY A 150 4.65 12.81 -5.79
N MET A 151 4.90 12.42 -7.04
CA MET A 151 4.33 11.20 -7.61
C MET A 151 4.96 9.96 -6.96
N VAL A 152 4.13 9.01 -6.51
CA VAL A 152 4.60 7.72 -5.99
C VAL A 152 4.93 6.83 -7.19
N ILE A 153 6.17 6.36 -7.26
CA ILE A 153 6.68 5.58 -8.37
C ILE A 153 7.00 4.13 -8.00
N GLY A 154 6.86 3.78 -6.73
CA GLY A 154 7.10 2.43 -6.24
C GLY A 154 6.92 2.30 -4.74
N GLU A 155 7.00 1.05 -4.28
CA GLU A 155 7.06 0.68 -2.87
C GLU A 155 8.52 0.44 -2.47
N ASN A 156 8.97 1.10 -1.41
CA ASN A 156 10.30 0.91 -0.85
C ASN A 156 10.37 -0.46 -0.13
N ALA A 157 11.48 -1.15 -0.20
CA ALA A 157 11.73 -2.35 0.62
C ALA A 157 11.83 -2.06 2.14
N ARG A 158 11.97 -0.78 2.51
CA ARG A 158 12.05 -0.32 3.91
C ARG A 158 10.78 0.44 4.30
N GLN A 159 10.55 0.55 5.61
CA GLN A 159 9.37 1.25 6.16
C GLN A 159 9.36 2.77 5.89
N GLU A 160 10.52 3.35 5.61
CA GLU A 160 10.66 4.79 5.40
C GLU A 160 10.36 5.18 3.97
N GLU A 161 9.67 6.31 3.80
CA GLU A 161 9.52 6.97 2.51
C GLU A 161 10.88 7.43 1.99
N MET A 162 11.09 7.31 0.70
CA MET A 162 12.33 7.69 0.02
C MET A 162 12.03 8.56 -1.20
N ASP A 163 12.53 9.80 -1.17
CA ASP A 163 12.52 10.67 -2.34
C ASP A 163 13.64 10.25 -3.29
N VAL A 164 13.32 10.08 -4.57
CA VAL A 164 14.23 9.53 -5.57
C VAL A 164 14.14 10.27 -6.90
N ASN A 165 15.22 10.21 -7.67
CA ASN A 165 15.27 10.77 -9.02
C ASN A 165 15.08 9.67 -10.09
N PRO A 166 13.87 9.49 -10.65
CA PRO A 166 13.59 8.49 -11.67
C PRO A 166 13.98 8.94 -13.09
N THR A 167 14.44 10.19 -13.24
CA THR A 167 14.74 10.80 -14.55
C THR A 167 16.24 10.88 -14.84
N LYS A 168 17.07 10.27 -13.98
CA LYS A 168 18.53 10.33 -14.09
C LYS A 168 19.00 9.59 -15.34
N GLU A 169 19.75 10.28 -16.20
CA GLU A 169 20.38 9.70 -17.36
C GLU A 169 21.75 9.08 -17.04
N LYS A 170 22.13 8.07 -17.82
CA LYS A 170 23.48 7.50 -17.76
C LYS A 170 24.45 8.54 -18.30
N LYS A 171 25.44 8.97 -17.51
CA LYS A 171 26.52 9.79 -18.01
C LYS A 171 27.34 8.95 -19.00
N LEU A 172 27.49 9.45 -20.23
CA LEU A 172 28.34 8.82 -21.23
C LEU A 172 29.80 8.97 -20.78
N ASN A 173 30.39 7.92 -20.23
CA ASN A 173 31.83 7.82 -20.01
C ASN A 173 32.43 7.12 -21.22
N ASN A 174 33.49 7.72 -21.82
CA ASN A 174 34.23 7.18 -22.96
C ASN A 174 35.08 5.94 -22.63
N ILE A 175 34.90 5.33 -21.47
CA ILE A 175 35.60 4.10 -21.07
C ILE A 175 34.77 2.93 -21.57
N ARG A 176 35.21 2.31 -22.66
CA ARG A 176 34.75 0.98 -23.10
C ARG A 176 35.29 -0.06 -22.09
N SER A 177 34.55 -0.38 -21.06
CA SER A 177 34.84 -1.59 -20.29
C SER A 177 34.37 -2.79 -21.11
N ALA A 178 35.34 -3.62 -21.52
CA ALA A 178 35.14 -4.86 -22.29
C ALA A 178 34.64 -6.03 -21.41
N THR A 179 34.15 -5.76 -20.21
CA THR A 179 33.51 -6.76 -19.36
C THR A 179 32.04 -6.87 -19.77
N ALA A 180 31.63 -8.10 -20.09
CA ALA A 180 30.24 -8.43 -20.34
C ALA A 180 29.38 -7.85 -19.21
N GLU A 181 28.61 -6.78 -19.52
CA GLU A 181 27.59 -6.29 -18.64
C GLU A 181 26.58 -7.45 -18.51
N ASP A 182 26.46 -8.03 -17.33
CA ASP A 182 25.29 -8.83 -16.99
C ASP A 182 24.10 -7.90 -17.29
N PHE A 183 23.29 -8.29 -18.28
CA PHE A 183 22.09 -7.55 -18.66
C PHE A 183 21.07 -7.74 -17.56
N GLU A 184 21.20 -6.99 -16.47
CA GLU A 184 20.11 -6.85 -15.51
C GLU A 184 18.88 -6.37 -16.27
N ARG A 185 17.85 -7.22 -16.26
CA ARG A 185 16.56 -6.88 -16.87
C ARG A 185 15.76 -6.04 -15.90
N LEU A 186 15.22 -4.94 -16.39
CA LEU A 186 14.22 -4.18 -15.64
C LEU A 186 13.00 -5.08 -15.42
N THR A 187 12.64 -5.28 -14.15
CA THR A 187 11.41 -5.98 -13.77
C THR A 187 10.21 -5.17 -14.24
N PRO A 188 9.20 -5.79 -14.87
CA PRO A 188 7.99 -5.08 -15.27
C PRO A 188 7.35 -4.36 -14.08
N ALA A 189 6.93 -3.11 -14.30
CA ALA A 189 6.22 -2.34 -13.30
C ALA A 189 4.87 -3.01 -12.93
N LEU A 190 4.48 -2.89 -11.66
CA LEU A 190 3.15 -3.31 -11.22
C LEU A 190 2.08 -2.39 -11.80
N ASN A 191 1.11 -2.96 -12.48
CA ASN A 191 -0.07 -2.23 -12.94
C ASN A 191 -1.18 -2.33 -11.89
N PHE A 192 -1.59 -1.19 -11.35
CA PHE A 192 -2.69 -1.12 -10.41
C PHE A 192 -4.03 -0.89 -11.09
N SER A 193 -5.04 -1.70 -10.77
CA SER A 193 -6.42 -1.30 -10.95
C SER A 193 -6.75 -0.16 -9.98
N LEU A 194 -7.86 0.54 -10.19
CA LEU A 194 -8.29 1.60 -9.27
C LEU A 194 -8.48 1.05 -7.85
N GLU A 195 -9.09 -0.12 -7.73
CA GLU A 195 -9.33 -0.80 -6.45
C GLU A 195 -8.00 -1.10 -5.74
N HIS A 196 -7.06 -1.70 -6.44
CA HIS A 196 -5.73 -2.01 -5.90
C HIS A 196 -4.96 -0.74 -5.51
N ALA A 197 -5.08 0.32 -6.30
CA ALA A 197 -4.49 1.62 -5.97
C ALA A 197 -5.04 2.20 -4.66
N LEU A 198 -6.38 2.14 -4.46
CA LEU A 198 -7.04 2.61 -3.24
C LEU A 198 -6.69 1.77 -2.00
N GLU A 199 -6.44 0.48 -2.17
CA GLU A 199 -5.97 -0.40 -1.10
C GLU A 199 -4.51 -0.13 -0.73
N PHE A 200 -3.69 0.24 -1.72
CA PHE A 200 -2.25 0.44 -1.56
C PHE A 200 -1.88 1.76 -0.89
N ILE A 201 -2.61 2.86 -1.16
CA ILE A 201 -2.23 4.21 -0.68
C ILE A 201 -2.18 4.32 0.84
N GLY A 202 -1.17 5.07 1.33
CA GLY A 202 -1.07 5.52 2.72
C GLY A 202 -2.04 6.66 3.04
N ASP A 203 -2.07 7.07 4.32
CA ASP A 203 -2.98 8.14 4.80
C ASP A 203 -2.63 9.52 4.23
N ASP A 204 -1.36 9.72 3.86
CA ASP A 204 -0.83 10.94 3.24
C ASP A 204 -0.75 10.87 1.71
N GLU A 205 -1.40 9.87 1.12
CA GLU A 205 -1.39 9.61 -0.32
C GLU A 205 -2.81 9.66 -0.91
N CYS A 206 -2.89 9.85 -2.20
CA CYS A 206 -4.12 9.79 -2.97
C CYS A 206 -3.90 9.20 -4.35
N VAL A 207 -5.00 8.71 -4.93
CA VAL A 207 -5.06 8.21 -6.29
C VAL A 207 -5.53 9.33 -7.20
N GLU A 208 -4.74 9.66 -8.21
CA GLU A 208 -5.12 10.56 -9.29
C GLU A 208 -5.67 9.71 -10.44
N VAL A 209 -6.92 9.91 -10.77
CA VAL A 209 -7.63 9.17 -11.81
C VAL A 209 -7.88 10.10 -12.99
N THR A 210 -7.28 9.79 -14.12
CA THR A 210 -7.50 10.49 -15.38
C THR A 210 -8.12 9.53 -16.42
N PRO A 211 -8.66 10.01 -17.53
CA PRO A 211 -9.16 9.14 -18.60
C PRO A 211 -8.11 8.15 -19.11
N LYS A 212 -6.82 8.53 -19.05
CA LYS A 212 -5.72 7.76 -19.64
C LYS A 212 -4.94 6.93 -18.61
N ALA A 213 -4.90 7.34 -17.35
CA ALA A 213 -4.02 6.73 -16.36
C ALA A 213 -4.61 6.78 -14.94
N VAL A 214 -4.19 5.83 -14.12
CA VAL A 214 -4.32 5.84 -12.65
C VAL A 214 -2.92 6.03 -12.10
N ARG A 215 -2.72 7.08 -11.30
CA ARG A 215 -1.43 7.42 -10.70
C ARG A 215 -1.57 7.54 -9.19
N LEU A 216 -0.52 7.25 -8.48
CA LEU A 216 -0.43 7.46 -7.03
C LEU A 216 0.42 8.69 -6.77
N ARG A 217 0.01 9.53 -5.82
CA ARG A 217 0.79 10.69 -5.43
C ARG A 217 0.63 11.02 -3.95
N LYS A 218 1.56 11.78 -3.43
CA LYS A 218 1.41 12.41 -2.13
C LYS A 218 0.32 13.50 -2.17
N VAL A 219 -0.36 13.72 -1.06
CA VAL A 219 -1.26 14.86 -0.89
C VAL A 219 -0.46 16.16 -0.96
N GLU A 220 0.66 16.22 -0.21
CA GLU A 220 1.64 17.30 -0.31
C GLU A 220 2.73 16.92 -1.33
N LEU A 221 2.84 17.69 -2.40
CA LEU A 221 3.78 17.39 -3.48
C LEU A 221 5.21 17.86 -3.19
N ASP A 222 5.37 18.99 -2.48
CA ASP A 222 6.66 19.59 -2.19
C ASP A 222 7.48 18.72 -1.22
N GLN A 223 8.63 18.27 -1.69
CA GLN A 223 9.56 17.43 -0.93
C GLN A 223 10.02 18.10 0.37
N SER A 224 10.29 19.41 0.33
CA SER A 224 10.80 20.14 1.50
C SER A 224 9.75 20.25 2.59
N ILE A 225 8.48 20.43 2.21
CA ILE A 225 7.35 20.46 3.16
C ILE A 225 7.15 19.07 3.77
N ARG A 226 7.13 18.01 2.96
CA ARG A 226 7.04 16.62 3.45
C ARG A 226 8.17 16.30 4.42
N GLY A 227 9.41 16.66 4.08
CA GLY A 227 10.58 16.45 4.93
C GLY A 227 10.46 17.12 6.31
N ARG A 228 9.99 18.38 6.36
CA ARG A 228 9.76 19.13 7.61
C ARG A 228 8.66 18.47 8.45
N THR A 229 7.58 18.03 7.83
CA THR A 229 6.47 17.35 8.52
C THR A 229 6.92 16.03 9.13
N ARG A 230 7.68 15.23 8.39
CA ARG A 230 8.28 13.97 8.89
C ARG A 230 9.19 14.20 10.09
N SER A 231 10.05 15.21 10.02
CA SER A 231 10.95 15.55 11.15
C SER A 231 10.16 15.91 12.40
N ARG A 232 9.14 16.78 12.28
CA ARG A 232 8.28 17.16 13.41
C ARG A 232 7.56 15.98 14.04
N LEU A 233 7.05 15.04 13.24
CA LEU A 233 6.38 13.83 13.76
C LEU A 233 7.35 12.91 14.50
N ARG A 234 8.59 12.77 14.02
CA ARG A 234 9.64 12.02 14.72
C ARG A 234 9.99 12.62 16.07
N ASP A 235 10.14 13.95 16.13
CA ASP A 235 10.47 14.66 17.37
C ASP A 235 9.33 14.52 18.40
N GLN A 236 8.07 14.57 17.96
CA GLN A 236 6.90 14.36 18.81
C GLN A 236 6.78 12.92 19.33
N SER A 237 7.14 11.93 18.52
CA SER A 237 7.15 10.53 18.97
C SER A 237 8.26 10.24 19.96
N ALA A 238 9.44 10.84 19.78
CA ALA A 238 10.56 10.72 20.70
C ALA A 238 10.33 11.41 22.06
N SER A 239 9.47 12.44 22.10
CA SER A 239 9.13 13.16 23.35
C SER A 239 8.04 12.49 24.18
N LYS A 240 7.35 11.48 23.66
CA LYS A 240 6.27 10.74 24.34
C LYS A 240 6.67 9.34 24.84
N GLY A 241 7.88 8.90 24.57
CA GLY A 241 8.47 7.65 25.06
C GLY A 241 9.52 7.89 26.13
#